data_4653aa969d44c6dc00e422fd2822e7e2
#
_entry.id   4653aa969d44c6dc00e422fd2822e7e2
#
_cell.length_a   1.000
_cell.length_b   1.000
_cell.length_c   1.000
_cell.angle_alpha   90.00
_cell.angle_beta   90.00
_cell.angle_gamma   90.00
#
_symmetry.space_group_name_H-M   'P 1'
#
loop_
_entity.id
_entity.type
_entity.pdbx_description
1 polymer ?
#
loop_
_entity_poly.entity_id
_entity_poly.type
_entity_poly.pdbx_seq_one_letter_code
_entity_poly.pdbx_strand_id
1 'polypeptide(L)'
;MVETNSLSVIAFVGPETLPLHVAAARGFFEREGLDVGWEAATGSIDQMVRLAKGDCDLVMTAIDNVIAYDVGQGGVPIHPLPDLVAFLGCASEPRPLVGGPQVSSLSDLRGQRIAVDALNTGFSFLLRQLLEDAGLGIVDYELVPVGAPPAWARYASGTLSSPLAPP
;
A
#
# COMPACT_ATOMS: atom_id res chain seq x y z
N MET A 1 -2.35 -31.00 -25.60
CA MET A 1 -2.53 -30.50 -24.23
C MET A 1 -2.11 -29.05 -24.29
N VAL A 2 -2.96 -28.13 -23.92
CA VAL A 2 -2.57 -26.68 -23.78
C VAL A 2 -1.64 -26.64 -22.56
N GLU A 3 -0.43 -26.15 -22.73
CA GLU A 3 0.50 -25.93 -21.64
C GLU A 3 -0.12 -24.82 -20.77
N THR A 4 -0.50 -25.15 -19.54
CA THR A 4 -1.11 -24.18 -18.62
C THR A 4 0.02 -23.47 -17.88
N ASN A 5 0.12 -22.15 -18.03
CA ASN A 5 1.09 -21.35 -17.29
C ASN A 5 0.52 -20.99 -15.92
N SER A 6 1.21 -21.36 -14.86
CA SER A 6 0.84 -20.98 -13.49
C SER A 6 1.40 -19.59 -13.16
N LEU A 7 0.55 -18.73 -12.58
CA LEU A 7 0.92 -17.40 -12.12
C LEU A 7 0.48 -17.20 -10.67
N SER A 8 1.39 -16.67 -9.86
CA SER A 8 1.16 -16.32 -8.47
C SER A 8 1.07 -14.80 -8.29
N VAL A 9 0.00 -14.34 -7.63
CA VAL A 9 -0.29 -12.90 -7.46
C VAL A 9 -0.40 -12.57 -5.98
N ILE A 10 0.24 -11.49 -5.52
CA ILE A 10 0.01 -10.92 -4.19
C ILE A 10 -0.74 -9.60 -4.34
N ALA A 11 -1.88 -9.47 -3.65
CA ALA A 11 -2.72 -8.28 -3.75
C ALA A 11 -3.22 -7.81 -2.39
N PHE A 12 -3.40 -6.51 -2.20
CA PHE A 12 -4.13 -5.99 -1.06
C PHE A 12 -5.62 -6.32 -1.21
N VAL A 13 -6.26 -6.73 -0.12
CA VAL A 13 -7.70 -7.03 -0.13
C VAL A 13 -8.50 -5.73 -0.19
N GLY A 14 -9.23 -5.54 -1.28
CA GLY A 14 -10.02 -4.34 -1.50
C GLY A 14 -10.85 -4.44 -2.79
N PRO A 15 -11.59 -3.38 -3.14
CA PRO A 15 -12.38 -3.32 -4.39
C PRO A 15 -11.52 -3.57 -5.64
N GLU A 16 -10.25 -3.21 -5.60
CA GLU A 16 -9.28 -3.40 -6.67
C GLU A 16 -9.02 -4.87 -7.02
N THR A 17 -9.28 -5.80 -6.10
CA THR A 17 -9.16 -7.26 -6.38
C THR A 17 -10.40 -7.85 -7.04
N LEU A 18 -11.48 -7.09 -7.18
CA LEU A 18 -12.71 -7.58 -7.83
C LEU A 18 -12.48 -8.16 -9.23
N PRO A 19 -11.64 -7.56 -10.12
CA PRO A 19 -11.34 -8.15 -11.41
C PRO A 19 -10.74 -9.55 -11.33
N LEU A 20 -9.86 -9.84 -10.35
CA LEU A 20 -9.28 -11.17 -10.14
C LEU A 20 -10.38 -12.19 -9.79
N HIS A 21 -11.27 -11.83 -8.86
CA HIS A 21 -12.38 -12.69 -8.46
C HIS A 21 -13.34 -12.96 -9.62
N VAL A 22 -13.67 -11.94 -10.40
CA VAL A 22 -14.55 -12.08 -11.57
C VAL A 22 -13.88 -12.93 -12.63
N ALA A 23 -12.60 -12.73 -12.92
CA ALA A 23 -11.87 -13.50 -13.90
C ALA A 23 -11.83 -14.99 -13.53
N ALA A 24 -11.53 -15.31 -12.27
CA ALA A 24 -11.55 -16.68 -11.77
C ALA A 24 -12.97 -17.29 -11.85
N ALA A 25 -13.99 -16.59 -11.31
CA ALA A 25 -15.37 -17.10 -11.29
C ALA A 25 -15.98 -17.30 -12.68
N ARG A 26 -15.51 -16.57 -13.67
CA ARG A 26 -16.00 -16.63 -15.07
C ARG A 26 -15.12 -17.49 -15.98
N GLY A 27 -14.09 -18.14 -15.46
CA GLY A 27 -13.18 -18.97 -16.23
C GLY A 27 -12.39 -18.18 -17.28
N PHE A 28 -12.06 -16.89 -17.01
CA PHE A 28 -11.31 -16.07 -17.96
C PHE A 28 -9.86 -16.51 -18.03
N PHE A 29 -9.27 -16.88 -16.89
CA PHE A 29 -7.90 -17.37 -16.83
C PHE A 29 -7.74 -18.70 -17.58
N GLU A 30 -8.64 -19.64 -17.33
CA GLU A 30 -8.60 -20.95 -17.98
C GLU A 30 -8.74 -20.85 -19.52
N ARG A 31 -9.53 -19.89 -20.02
CA ARG A 31 -9.66 -19.64 -21.46
C ARG A 31 -8.38 -19.14 -22.11
N GLU A 32 -7.55 -18.43 -21.32
CA GLU A 32 -6.24 -17.96 -21.76
C GLU A 32 -5.11 -18.96 -21.44
N GLY A 33 -5.45 -20.16 -20.95
CA GLY A 33 -4.45 -21.16 -20.58
C GLY A 33 -3.65 -20.81 -19.35
N LEU A 34 -4.23 -20.01 -18.42
CA LEU A 34 -3.60 -19.56 -17.19
C LEU A 34 -4.21 -20.27 -15.97
N ASP A 35 -3.35 -20.69 -15.06
CA ASP A 35 -3.72 -21.08 -13.70
C ASP A 35 -3.24 -19.97 -12.74
N VAL A 36 -4.17 -19.14 -12.26
CA VAL A 36 -3.84 -17.97 -11.45
C VAL A 36 -4.23 -18.18 -10.00
N GLY A 37 -3.21 -18.34 -9.15
CA GLY A 37 -3.34 -18.30 -7.71
C GLY A 37 -3.10 -16.88 -7.18
N TRP A 38 -3.83 -16.47 -6.13
CA TRP A 38 -3.54 -15.21 -5.47
C TRP A 38 -3.67 -15.30 -3.97
N GLU A 39 -2.93 -14.44 -3.25
CA GLU A 39 -2.97 -14.32 -1.80
C GLU A 39 -3.02 -12.86 -1.34
N ALA A 40 -3.49 -12.66 -0.12
CA ALA A 40 -3.58 -11.34 0.48
C ALA A 40 -2.19 -10.82 0.88
N ALA A 41 -1.87 -9.59 0.51
CA ALA A 41 -0.65 -8.91 0.95
C ALA A 41 -0.72 -8.64 2.47
N THR A 42 0.38 -8.91 3.17
CA THR A 42 0.55 -8.59 4.59
C THR A 42 1.03 -7.15 4.79
N GLY A 43 1.65 -6.57 3.77
CA GLY A 43 2.14 -5.19 3.73
C GLY A 43 2.94 -4.95 2.45
N SER A 44 3.14 -3.67 2.09
CA SER A 44 3.85 -3.31 0.87
C SER A 44 5.31 -3.76 0.86
N ILE A 45 5.97 -3.74 2.00
CA ILE A 45 7.38 -4.17 2.11
C ILE A 45 7.50 -5.67 1.80
N ASP A 46 6.69 -6.51 2.47
CA ASP A 46 6.68 -7.95 2.24
C ASP A 46 6.35 -8.29 0.79
N GLN A 47 5.32 -7.64 0.23
CA GLN A 47 4.90 -7.81 -1.15
C GLN A 47 6.05 -7.54 -2.14
N MET A 48 6.73 -6.41 -2.00
CA MET A 48 7.80 -6.01 -2.92
C MET A 48 9.08 -6.86 -2.75
N VAL A 49 9.40 -7.25 -1.53
CA VAL A 49 10.53 -8.16 -1.26
C VAL A 49 10.29 -9.54 -1.89
N ARG A 50 9.08 -10.08 -1.78
CA ARG A 50 8.73 -11.37 -2.36
C ARG A 50 8.74 -11.34 -3.89
N LEU A 51 8.22 -10.26 -4.49
CA LEU A 51 8.31 -10.05 -5.94
C LEU A 51 9.79 -10.03 -6.40
N ALA A 52 10.62 -9.24 -5.74
CA ALA A 52 12.03 -9.11 -6.10
C ALA A 52 12.84 -10.42 -5.92
N LYS A 53 12.40 -11.31 -5.03
CA LYS A 53 13.00 -12.64 -4.83
C LYS A 53 12.48 -13.68 -5.81
N GLY A 54 11.41 -13.39 -6.56
CA GLY A 54 10.72 -14.36 -7.40
C GLY A 54 9.83 -15.33 -6.62
N ASP A 55 9.44 -14.98 -5.38
CA ASP A 55 8.49 -15.78 -4.58
C ASP A 55 7.04 -15.59 -5.06
N CYS A 56 6.81 -14.62 -5.94
CA CYS A 56 5.58 -14.44 -6.71
C CYS A 56 5.91 -13.81 -8.07
N ASP A 57 4.99 -13.97 -9.02
CA ASP A 57 5.18 -13.49 -10.40
C ASP A 57 4.67 -12.07 -10.58
N LEU A 58 3.58 -11.72 -9.89
CA LEU A 58 2.87 -10.45 -10.03
C LEU A 58 2.45 -9.88 -8.68
N VAL A 59 2.38 -8.57 -8.61
CA VAL A 59 1.79 -7.87 -7.47
C VAL A 59 0.77 -6.84 -7.94
N MET A 60 -0.32 -6.70 -7.19
CA MET A 60 -1.21 -5.54 -7.33
C MET A 60 -0.85 -4.56 -6.23
N THR A 61 -0.24 -3.46 -6.61
CA THR A 61 0.29 -2.45 -5.70
C THR A 61 0.07 -1.04 -6.25
N ALA A 62 0.32 -0.03 -5.45
CA ALA A 62 0.29 1.35 -5.93
C ALA A 62 1.57 1.67 -6.71
N ILE A 63 1.47 2.53 -7.72
CA ILE A 63 2.59 2.87 -8.62
C ILE A 63 3.78 3.50 -7.89
N ASP A 64 3.54 4.16 -6.77
CA ASP A 64 4.59 4.72 -5.91
C ASP A 64 5.55 3.66 -5.37
N ASN A 65 5.05 2.45 -5.04
CA ASN A 65 5.91 1.35 -4.64
C ASN A 65 6.81 0.92 -5.80
N VAL A 66 6.27 0.81 -7.01
CA VAL A 66 7.08 0.46 -8.19
C VAL A 66 8.21 1.48 -8.36
N ILE A 67 7.89 2.77 -8.38
CA ILE A 67 8.88 3.85 -8.53
C ILE A 67 9.90 3.83 -7.40
N ALA A 68 9.45 3.73 -6.14
CA ALA A 68 10.33 3.78 -4.99
C ALA A 68 11.36 2.64 -4.98
N TYR A 69 10.94 1.43 -5.31
CA TYR A 69 11.86 0.27 -5.33
C TYR A 69 12.74 0.26 -6.58
N ASP A 70 12.27 0.74 -7.72
CA ASP A 70 13.05 0.88 -8.94
C ASP A 70 14.25 1.84 -8.76
N VAL A 71 14.05 2.93 -8.00
CA VAL A 71 15.11 3.90 -7.69
C VAL A 71 15.84 3.65 -6.36
N GLY A 72 15.60 2.51 -5.71
CA GLY A 72 16.25 2.14 -4.47
C GLY A 72 15.81 2.92 -3.23
N GLN A 73 14.64 3.55 -3.27
CA GLN A 73 14.04 4.32 -2.16
C GLN A 73 12.84 3.61 -1.50
N GLY A 74 12.69 2.32 -1.75
CA GLY A 74 11.66 1.50 -1.12
C GLY A 74 11.80 1.39 0.40
N GLY A 75 10.80 0.84 1.05
CA GLY A 75 10.74 0.69 2.51
C GLY A 75 11.87 -0.12 3.13
N VAL A 76 12.51 -0.99 2.33
CA VAL A 76 13.75 -1.71 2.68
C VAL A 76 14.66 -1.76 1.44
N PRO A 77 16.00 -1.79 1.62
CA PRO A 77 16.90 -1.94 0.48
C PRO A 77 16.78 -3.34 -0.13
N ILE A 78 16.69 -3.38 -1.45
CA ILE A 78 16.75 -4.62 -2.26
C ILE A 78 17.94 -4.52 -3.19
N HIS A 79 18.78 -5.54 -3.22
CA HIS A 79 19.96 -5.59 -4.06
C HIS A 79 20.09 -6.95 -4.76
N PRO A 80 20.32 -7.00 -6.10
CA PRO A 80 20.31 -5.83 -7.01
C PRO A 80 18.96 -5.13 -7.02
N LEU A 81 18.89 -3.90 -7.55
CA LEU A 81 17.62 -3.23 -7.76
C LEU A 81 16.72 -4.08 -8.67
N PRO A 82 15.44 -4.26 -8.35
CA PRO A 82 14.54 -5.05 -9.17
C PRO A 82 14.21 -4.29 -10.47
N ASP A 83 14.18 -5.01 -11.59
CA ASP A 83 13.71 -4.49 -12.87
C ASP A 83 12.18 -4.67 -12.92
N LEU A 84 11.46 -3.67 -12.46
CA LEU A 84 10.01 -3.71 -12.28
C LEU A 84 9.27 -3.14 -13.49
N VAL A 85 8.23 -3.83 -13.94
CA VAL A 85 7.37 -3.37 -15.04
C VAL A 85 5.93 -3.22 -14.55
N ALA A 86 5.41 -1.99 -14.56
CA ALA A 86 3.98 -1.74 -14.39
C ALA A 86 3.29 -1.85 -15.76
N PHE A 87 2.50 -2.90 -15.98
CA PHE A 87 1.90 -3.19 -17.29
C PHE A 87 0.38 -2.97 -17.35
N LEU A 88 -0.27 -2.80 -16.19
CA LEU A 88 -1.71 -2.58 -16.11
C LEU A 88 -2.04 -1.62 -14.98
N GLY A 89 -2.80 -0.56 -15.28
CA GLY A 89 -3.38 0.34 -14.29
C GLY A 89 -4.79 -0.08 -13.93
N CYS A 90 -5.09 -0.03 -12.62
CA CYS A 90 -6.46 -0.11 -12.11
C CYS A 90 -7.12 1.27 -12.08
N ALA A 91 -8.32 1.36 -11.50
CA ALA A 91 -9.01 2.63 -11.31
C ALA A 91 -8.21 3.59 -10.42
N SER A 92 -8.25 4.88 -10.76
CA SER A 92 -7.78 5.94 -9.88
C SER A 92 -8.87 6.23 -8.83
N GLU A 93 -8.61 5.86 -7.59
CA GLU A 93 -9.53 6.14 -6.48
C GLU A 93 -9.03 7.29 -5.63
N PRO A 94 -9.91 8.19 -5.16
CA PRO A 94 -9.53 9.21 -4.19
C PRO A 94 -9.08 8.55 -2.88
N ARG A 95 -7.99 9.05 -2.31
CA ARG A 95 -7.48 8.62 -1.00
C ARG A 95 -7.82 9.70 0.02
N PRO A 96 -8.92 9.53 0.79
CA PRO A 96 -9.32 10.54 1.77
C PRO A 96 -8.37 10.53 2.97
N LEU A 97 -8.07 11.73 3.46
CA LEU A 97 -7.56 11.93 4.82
C LEU A 97 -8.78 12.04 5.73
N VAL A 98 -8.85 11.19 6.75
CA VAL A 98 -9.99 11.14 7.68
C VAL A 98 -9.55 11.68 9.03
N GLY A 99 -10.22 12.71 9.51
CA GLY A 99 -10.01 13.29 10.83
C GLY A 99 -11.17 13.03 11.79
N GLY A 100 -10.91 13.18 13.09
CA GLY A 100 -11.95 13.19 14.11
C GLY A 100 -12.82 14.48 14.02
N PRO A 101 -13.93 14.55 14.78
CA PRO A 101 -14.88 15.66 14.69
C PRO A 101 -14.27 17.06 14.96
N GLN A 102 -13.13 17.10 15.65
CA GLN A 102 -12.40 18.33 15.98
C GLN A 102 -11.49 18.83 14.84
N VAL A 103 -11.29 18.03 13.77
CA VAL A 103 -10.45 18.37 12.63
C VAL A 103 -11.35 18.85 11.49
N SER A 104 -11.30 20.14 11.21
CA SER A 104 -12.09 20.78 10.16
C SER A 104 -11.23 21.23 8.97
N SER A 105 -9.93 21.36 9.19
CA SER A 105 -8.95 21.79 8.21
C SER A 105 -7.60 21.10 8.42
N LEU A 106 -6.72 21.17 7.45
CA LEU A 106 -5.35 20.64 7.57
C LEU A 106 -4.56 21.38 8.68
N SER A 107 -4.85 22.66 8.91
CA SER A 107 -4.17 23.44 9.95
C SER A 107 -4.42 22.91 11.36
N ASP A 108 -5.57 22.23 11.57
CA ASP A 108 -5.93 21.64 12.87
C ASP A 108 -5.07 20.42 13.21
N LEU A 109 -4.28 19.94 12.23
CA LEU A 109 -3.35 18.84 12.42
C LEU A 109 -2.02 19.26 13.07
N ARG A 110 -1.83 20.56 13.35
CA ARG A 110 -0.65 21.04 14.08
C ARG A 110 -0.59 20.44 15.47
N GLY A 111 0.54 19.83 15.82
CA GLY A 111 0.75 19.12 17.08
C GLY A 111 0.02 17.78 17.17
N GLN A 112 -0.60 17.29 16.09
CA GLN A 112 -1.36 16.06 16.10
C GLN A 112 -0.52 14.86 15.62
N ARG A 113 -1.00 13.67 16.00
CA ARG A 113 -0.48 12.39 15.55
C ARG A 113 -1.35 11.87 14.41
N ILE A 114 -0.74 11.59 13.28
CA ILE A 114 -1.42 11.18 12.06
C ILE A 114 -1.02 9.73 11.72
N ALA A 115 -2.00 8.84 11.71
CA ALA A 115 -1.78 7.44 11.39
C ALA A 115 -1.52 7.27 9.89
N VAL A 116 -0.48 6.53 9.55
CA VAL A 116 -0.14 6.13 8.17
C VAL A 116 0.14 4.64 8.11
N ASP A 117 0.08 4.06 6.94
CA ASP A 117 0.43 2.64 6.74
C ASP A 117 1.89 2.37 7.04
N ALA A 118 2.79 3.18 6.46
CA ALA A 118 4.22 3.19 6.74
C ALA A 118 4.80 4.58 6.45
N LEU A 119 5.98 4.88 7.00
CA LEU A 119 6.58 6.22 6.89
C LEU A 119 7.15 6.52 5.49
N ASN A 120 7.53 5.50 4.75
CA ASN A 120 8.20 5.60 3.45
C ASN A 120 7.35 4.96 2.35
N THR A 121 6.09 5.38 2.24
CA THR A 121 5.18 5.02 1.15
C THR A 121 4.81 6.26 0.37
N GLY A 122 4.34 6.10 -0.86
CA GLY A 122 3.87 7.20 -1.68
C GLY A 122 2.74 7.97 -1.02
N PHE A 123 1.84 7.27 -0.30
CA PHE A 123 0.78 7.93 0.47
C PHE A 123 1.33 8.83 1.57
N SER A 124 2.36 8.40 2.27
CA SER A 124 3.03 9.22 3.29
C SER A 124 3.78 10.41 2.67
N PHE A 125 4.38 10.25 1.49
CA PHE A 125 5.01 11.36 0.78
C PHE A 125 3.99 12.38 0.29
N LEU A 126 2.88 11.92 -0.31
CA LEU A 126 1.77 12.79 -0.72
C LEU A 126 1.15 13.53 0.46
N LEU A 127 0.98 12.85 1.60
CA LEU A 127 0.48 13.47 2.81
C LEU A 127 1.41 14.57 3.31
N ARG A 128 2.73 14.33 3.35
CA ARG A 128 3.71 15.36 3.74
C ARG A 128 3.64 16.57 2.81
N GLN A 129 3.57 16.37 1.50
CA GLN A 129 3.43 17.46 0.55
C GLN A 129 2.14 18.25 0.78
N LEU A 130 1.02 17.55 0.97
CA LEU A 130 -0.27 18.18 1.26
C LEU A 130 -0.24 19.03 2.54
N LEU A 131 0.44 18.55 3.58
CA LEU A 131 0.60 19.28 4.84
C LEU A 131 1.55 20.47 4.69
N GLU A 132 2.64 20.33 3.94
CA GLU A 132 3.56 21.42 3.63
C GLU A 132 2.87 22.54 2.83
N ASP A 133 2.07 22.20 1.83
CA ASP A 133 1.25 23.14 1.06
C ASP A 133 0.23 23.89 1.95
N ALA A 134 -0.21 23.24 3.05
CA ALA A 134 -1.06 23.85 4.07
C ALA A 134 -0.28 24.63 5.17
N GLY A 135 1.04 24.77 5.02
CA GLY A 135 1.90 25.50 5.97
C GLY A 135 2.28 24.72 7.22
N LEU A 136 2.24 23.39 7.16
CA LEU A 136 2.68 22.49 8.24
C LEU A 136 3.99 21.80 7.83
N GLY A 137 5.09 22.19 8.49
CA GLY A 137 6.38 21.51 8.32
C GLY A 137 6.44 20.19 9.07
N ILE A 138 7.46 19.38 8.78
CA ILE A 138 7.64 18.03 9.36
C ILE A 138 7.73 18.02 10.89
N VAL A 139 8.08 19.14 11.51
CA VAL A 139 8.16 19.30 12.98
C VAL A 139 6.82 19.68 13.61
N ASP A 140 5.83 20.01 12.79
CA ASP A 140 4.51 20.47 13.25
C ASP A 140 3.53 19.31 13.54
N TYR A 141 3.86 18.08 13.19
CA TYR A 141 3.03 16.88 13.39
C TYR A 141 3.89 15.63 13.54
N GLU A 142 3.28 14.53 13.98
CA GLU A 142 3.94 13.23 14.08
C GLU A 142 3.24 12.20 13.18
N LEU A 143 3.97 11.56 12.25
CA LEU A 143 3.45 10.41 11.51
C LEU A 143 3.68 9.13 12.31
N VAL A 144 2.61 8.37 12.52
CA VAL A 144 2.63 7.11 13.28
C VAL A 144 2.34 5.94 12.33
N PRO A 145 3.31 5.05 12.09
CA PRO A 145 3.09 3.88 11.26
C PRO A 145 2.22 2.86 12.00
N VAL A 146 1.06 2.56 11.46
CA VAL A 146 0.09 1.62 12.07
C VAL A 146 -0.16 0.38 11.21
N GLY A 147 0.48 0.28 10.05
CA GLY A 147 0.31 -0.83 9.12
C GLY A 147 -0.98 -0.76 8.30
N ALA A 148 -1.30 -1.87 7.64
CA ALA A 148 -2.50 -1.99 6.80
C ALA A 148 -3.79 -2.13 7.65
N PRO A 149 -4.97 -1.90 7.07
CA PRO A 149 -6.23 -2.29 7.72
C PRO A 149 -6.18 -3.79 8.11
N PRO A 150 -6.67 -4.20 9.27
CA PRO A 150 -7.48 -3.49 10.27
C PRO A 150 -6.68 -2.77 11.36
N ALA A 151 -5.35 -2.69 11.29
CA ALA A 151 -4.57 -2.11 12.38
C ALA A 151 -4.88 -0.61 12.60
N TRP A 152 -4.99 0.17 11.53
CA TRP A 152 -5.36 1.58 11.65
C TRP A 152 -6.80 1.79 12.14
N ALA A 153 -7.74 0.87 11.87
CA ALA A 153 -9.09 0.94 12.42
C ALA A 153 -9.07 0.80 13.96
N ARG A 154 -8.20 -0.09 14.48
CA ARG A 154 -7.98 -0.21 15.93
C ARG A 154 -7.29 1.01 16.53
N TYR A 155 -6.38 1.63 15.79
CA TYR A 155 -5.77 2.89 16.19
C TYR A 155 -6.82 4.02 16.29
N ALA A 156 -7.65 4.18 15.26
CA ALA A 156 -8.72 5.19 15.24
C ALA A 156 -9.78 4.97 16.33
N SER A 157 -10.06 3.73 16.72
CA SER A 157 -10.97 3.40 17.81
C SER A 157 -10.36 3.53 19.22
N GLY A 158 -9.06 3.87 19.31
CA GLY A 158 -8.33 3.90 20.57
C GLY A 158 -8.01 2.56 21.19
N THR A 159 -8.27 1.45 20.47
CA THR A 159 -8.02 0.09 20.94
C THR A 159 -6.53 -0.29 20.89
N LEU A 160 -5.76 0.38 20.03
CA LEU A 160 -4.30 0.33 20.03
C LEU A 160 -3.78 1.55 20.76
N SER A 161 -3.21 1.35 21.95
CA SER A 161 -2.34 2.36 22.53
C SER A 161 -1.14 2.54 21.59
N SER A 162 -0.76 3.80 21.37
CA SER A 162 0.45 4.11 20.62
C SER A 162 1.64 3.34 21.19
N PRO A 163 2.51 2.75 20.33
CA PRO A 163 3.75 2.15 20.81
C PRO A 163 4.72 3.16 21.43
N LEU A 164 4.44 4.44 21.35
CA LEU A 164 5.19 5.50 21.99
C LEU A 164 4.38 6.07 23.17
N ALA A 165 4.44 5.37 24.30
CA ALA A 165 4.29 6.06 25.57
C ALA A 165 5.49 7.03 25.70
N PRO A 166 5.28 8.30 26.08
CA PRO A 166 6.39 9.21 26.34
C PRO A 166 7.29 8.63 27.43
N PRO A 167 8.59 9.01 27.42
CA PRO A 167 9.54 8.63 28.45
C PRO A 167 9.12 9.13 29.83
#